data_bad468e43538187848d0aa52f71a7386
#
_entry.id   bad468e43538187848d0aa52f71a7386
#
_cell.length_a   1.000
_cell.length_b   1.000
_cell.length_c   1.000
_cell.angle_alpha   90.00
_cell.angle_beta   90.00
_cell.angle_gamma   90.00
#
_symmetry.space_group_name_H-M   'P 1'
#
loop_
_entity.id
_entity.type
_entity.pdbx_description
1 polymer ?
#
loop_
_entity_poly.entity_id
_entity_poly.type
_entity_poly.pdbx_seq_one_letter_code
_entity_poly.pdbx_strand_id
1 'polypeptide(L)'
;MLVLDATTKSISVAMSGAATTTNPSYVTSYSDDTGTSFTEGSSDGALNGTSAVTVVAAPASSTRRLIKTVYISNVDTVANTIIVSYNDNGTLRQIAKVTLAVNDTWSTDGTTDSSGSLKTVSGLVNLTSGVTGILPIANGGTGTAYGANGGTF
;
A
#
# COMPACT_ATOMS: atom_id res chain seq x y z
N MET A 1 -1.11 12.41 4.19
CA MET A 1 -2.52 12.82 3.94
C MET A 1 -2.61 13.42 2.55
N LEU A 2 -3.53 13.00 1.72
CA LEU A 2 -3.77 13.51 0.38
C LEU A 2 -5.12 14.24 0.35
N VAL A 3 -5.21 15.34 -0.42
CA VAL A 3 -6.40 16.17 -0.51
C VAL A 3 -6.89 16.24 -1.96
N LEU A 4 -8.19 16.02 -2.17
CA LEU A 4 -8.89 16.30 -3.42
C LEU A 4 -9.67 17.61 -3.23
N ASP A 5 -9.33 18.63 -4.00
CA ASP A 5 -9.86 20.00 -3.86
C ASP A 5 -10.64 20.47 -5.08
N ALA A 6 -10.99 19.55 -5.97
CA ALA A 6 -11.78 19.85 -7.16
C ALA A 6 -12.65 18.65 -7.57
N THR A 7 -13.79 18.94 -8.20
CA THR A 7 -14.75 17.94 -8.69
C THR A 7 -14.21 17.04 -9.81
N THR A 8 -13.01 17.31 -10.31
CA THR A 8 -12.32 16.55 -11.35
C THR A 8 -11.22 15.64 -10.80
N LYS A 9 -10.94 15.73 -9.50
CA LYS A 9 -9.82 15.04 -8.86
C LYS A 9 -10.29 13.82 -8.10
N SER A 10 -9.67 12.65 -8.37
CA SER A 10 -10.01 11.37 -7.73
C SER A 10 -8.77 10.50 -7.56
N ILE A 11 -8.91 9.41 -6.82
CA ILE A 11 -7.89 8.35 -6.79
C ILE A 11 -8.41 7.16 -7.58
N SER A 12 -7.61 6.70 -8.52
CA SER A 12 -7.88 5.54 -9.35
C SER A 12 -6.81 4.48 -9.15
N VAL A 13 -7.22 3.22 -9.24
CA VAL A 13 -6.31 2.08 -9.17
C VAL A 13 -6.58 1.14 -10.34
N ALA A 14 -5.52 0.71 -11.01
CA ALA A 14 -5.55 -0.34 -12.01
C ALA A 14 -4.55 -1.43 -11.63
N MET A 15 -4.71 -2.63 -12.20
CA MET A 15 -3.70 -3.68 -12.13
C MET A 15 -2.84 -3.64 -13.40
N SER A 16 -1.61 -4.15 -13.34
CA SER A 16 -0.76 -4.29 -14.52
C SER A 16 -1.16 -5.47 -15.43
N GLY A 17 -2.02 -6.36 -14.94
CA GLY A 17 -2.57 -7.53 -15.62
C GLY A 17 -3.91 -7.92 -15.04
N ALA A 18 -4.59 -8.87 -15.65
CA ALA A 18 -5.82 -9.45 -15.11
C ALA A 18 -5.53 -10.30 -13.86
N ALA A 19 -6.47 -10.34 -12.92
CA ALA A 19 -6.43 -11.32 -11.83
C ALA A 19 -6.58 -12.74 -12.37
N THR A 20 -6.02 -13.71 -11.67
CA THR A 20 -6.15 -15.13 -12.04
C THR A 20 -7.48 -15.70 -11.61
N THR A 21 -7.92 -15.40 -10.39
CA THR A 21 -9.18 -15.90 -9.82
C THR A 21 -10.04 -14.80 -9.26
N THR A 22 -9.47 -13.88 -8.51
CA THR A 22 -10.23 -12.85 -7.77
C THR A 22 -9.49 -11.52 -7.82
N ASN A 23 -10.17 -10.48 -8.25
CA ASN A 23 -9.59 -9.15 -8.23
C ASN A 23 -9.30 -8.68 -6.79
N PRO A 24 -8.19 -7.97 -6.54
CA PRO A 24 -7.91 -7.35 -5.27
C PRO A 24 -9.07 -6.47 -4.80
N SER A 25 -9.35 -6.49 -3.50
CA SER A 25 -10.36 -5.64 -2.87
C SER A 25 -9.76 -4.34 -2.37
N TYR A 26 -10.58 -3.30 -2.25
CA TYR A 26 -10.16 -2.05 -1.63
C TYR A 26 -11.17 -1.56 -0.60
N VAL A 27 -10.67 -0.84 0.39
CA VAL A 27 -11.45 -0.07 1.37
C VAL A 27 -10.77 1.28 1.52
N THR A 28 -11.55 2.36 1.49
CA THR A 28 -11.04 3.71 1.68
C THR A 28 -11.81 4.45 2.74
N SER A 29 -11.16 5.36 3.44
CA SER A 29 -11.82 6.30 4.34
C SER A 29 -11.36 7.73 4.05
N TYR A 30 -12.29 8.65 4.15
CA TYR A 30 -12.06 10.06 3.88
C TYR A 30 -12.95 10.95 4.75
N SER A 31 -12.69 12.23 4.72
CA SER A 31 -13.59 13.23 5.27
C SER A 31 -13.74 14.39 4.29
N ASP A 32 -14.96 14.88 4.21
CA ASP A 32 -15.34 16.03 3.41
C ASP A 32 -15.45 17.27 4.27
N ASP A 33 -14.74 18.32 3.87
CA ASP A 33 -14.75 19.63 4.52
C ASP A 33 -15.34 20.66 3.55
N THR A 34 -16.45 21.29 3.95
CA THR A 34 -17.11 22.37 3.22
C THR A 34 -16.73 23.77 3.75
N GLY A 35 -15.83 23.84 4.74
CA GLY A 35 -15.49 25.05 5.46
C GLY A 35 -16.46 25.39 6.60
N THR A 36 -17.67 24.82 6.61
CA THR A 36 -18.69 24.98 7.67
C THR A 36 -19.09 23.66 8.32
N SER A 37 -18.84 22.55 7.67
CA SER A 37 -19.14 21.21 8.18
C SER A 37 -18.04 20.23 7.78
N PHE A 38 -17.90 19.21 8.60
CA PHE A 38 -16.95 18.12 8.42
C PHE A 38 -17.72 16.79 8.48
N THR A 39 -17.65 16.00 7.41
CA THR A 39 -18.41 14.75 7.30
C THR A 39 -17.47 13.62 6.92
N GLU A 40 -17.52 12.51 7.65
CA GLU A 40 -16.74 11.32 7.35
C GLU A 40 -17.46 10.40 6.36
N GLY A 41 -16.68 9.71 5.53
CA GLY A 41 -17.19 8.76 4.56
C GLY A 41 -16.20 7.64 4.26
N SER A 42 -16.71 6.60 3.63
CA SER A 42 -15.92 5.45 3.17
C SER A 42 -16.39 5.00 1.80
N SER A 43 -15.55 4.21 1.14
CA SER A 43 -15.87 3.51 -0.11
C SER A 43 -15.13 2.18 -0.12
N ASP A 44 -15.75 1.15 -0.69
CA ASP A 44 -15.18 -0.18 -0.83
C ASP A 44 -15.56 -0.81 -2.17
N GLY A 45 -14.88 -1.90 -2.51
CA GLY A 45 -15.15 -2.65 -3.72
C GLY A 45 -13.99 -3.53 -4.15
N ALA A 46 -14.00 -3.93 -5.42
CA ALA A 46 -12.94 -4.70 -6.04
C ALA A 46 -12.34 -3.95 -7.24
N LEU A 47 -11.06 -4.21 -7.51
CA LEU A 47 -10.40 -3.74 -8.74
C LEU A 47 -10.96 -4.49 -9.95
N ASN A 48 -10.61 -4.04 -11.15
CA ASN A 48 -11.13 -4.62 -12.39
C ASN A 48 -9.99 -4.83 -13.42
N GLY A 49 -9.05 -5.68 -13.08
CA GLY A 49 -7.92 -5.99 -13.94
C GLY A 49 -7.17 -4.71 -14.36
N THR A 50 -6.89 -4.58 -15.64
CA THR A 50 -6.18 -3.42 -16.19
C THR A 50 -7.05 -2.15 -16.32
N SER A 51 -8.37 -2.27 -16.13
CA SER A 51 -9.27 -1.13 -16.14
C SER A 51 -9.15 -0.32 -14.85
N ALA A 52 -8.98 0.98 -14.96
CA ALA A 52 -8.88 1.83 -13.79
C ALA A 52 -10.23 1.91 -13.04
N VAL A 53 -10.20 1.63 -11.74
CA VAL A 53 -11.34 1.75 -10.83
C VAL A 53 -11.13 3.00 -9.96
N THR A 54 -12.13 3.85 -9.86
CA THR A 54 -12.11 5.00 -8.96
C THR A 54 -12.37 4.50 -7.53
N VAL A 55 -11.32 4.48 -6.70
CA VAL A 55 -11.40 4.02 -5.32
C VAL A 55 -11.74 5.14 -4.33
N VAL A 56 -11.39 6.39 -4.67
CA VAL A 56 -11.87 7.60 -3.99
C VAL A 56 -12.43 8.54 -5.03
N ALA A 57 -13.74 8.76 -4.99
CA ALA A 57 -14.42 9.67 -5.92
C ALA A 57 -14.03 11.13 -5.64
N ALA A 58 -14.18 11.97 -6.66
CA ALA A 58 -14.01 13.41 -6.52
C ALA A 58 -14.99 13.99 -5.48
N PRO A 59 -14.61 15.05 -4.75
CA PRO A 59 -15.52 15.75 -3.86
C PRO A 59 -16.61 16.49 -4.63
N ALA A 60 -17.68 16.86 -3.93
CA ALA A 60 -18.69 17.77 -4.43
C ALA A 60 -18.11 19.17 -4.65
N SER A 61 -18.85 20.03 -5.38
CA SER A 61 -18.47 21.44 -5.54
C SER A 61 -18.35 22.11 -4.18
N SER A 62 -17.39 23.02 -4.05
CA SER A 62 -17.09 23.74 -2.80
C SER A 62 -16.73 22.85 -1.60
N THR A 63 -16.30 21.62 -1.87
CA THR A 63 -15.89 20.64 -0.85
C THR A 63 -14.45 20.24 -1.09
N ARG A 64 -13.71 20.04 -0.01
CA ARG A 64 -12.39 19.42 -0.01
C ARG A 64 -12.48 18.04 0.63
N ARG A 65 -12.02 17.01 -0.07
CA ARG A 65 -11.98 15.64 0.45
C ARG A 65 -10.58 15.32 0.94
N LEU A 66 -10.47 15.05 2.23
CA LEU A 66 -9.23 14.62 2.88
C LEU A 66 -9.21 13.09 2.94
N ILE A 67 -8.29 12.47 2.21
CA ILE A 67 -8.13 11.03 2.23
C ILE A 67 -7.37 10.64 3.49
N LYS A 68 -8.02 9.84 4.33
CA LYS A 68 -7.43 9.30 5.57
C LYS A 68 -6.61 8.07 5.25
N THR A 69 -7.25 7.07 4.65
CA THR A 69 -6.59 5.81 4.30
C THR A 69 -7.14 5.25 2.99
N VAL A 70 -6.28 4.54 2.29
CA VAL A 70 -6.63 3.65 1.18
C VAL A 70 -5.96 2.31 1.48
N TYR A 71 -6.75 1.26 1.58
CA TYR A 71 -6.29 -0.12 1.70
C TYR A 71 -6.61 -0.86 0.42
N ILE A 72 -5.65 -1.63 -0.09
CA ILE A 72 -5.83 -2.52 -1.24
C ILE A 72 -5.24 -3.87 -0.86
N SER A 73 -6.08 -4.89 -0.77
CA SER A 73 -5.70 -6.23 -0.35
C SER A 73 -5.72 -7.19 -1.53
N ASN A 74 -4.62 -7.91 -1.73
CA ASN A 74 -4.56 -8.95 -2.74
C ASN A 74 -5.20 -10.23 -2.21
N VAL A 75 -6.41 -10.49 -2.64
CA VAL A 75 -7.20 -11.69 -2.31
C VAL A 75 -7.15 -12.74 -3.42
N ASP A 76 -6.30 -12.56 -4.42
CA ASP A 76 -6.06 -13.52 -5.49
C ASP A 76 -5.15 -14.68 -5.02
N THR A 77 -5.08 -15.74 -5.79
CA THR A 77 -4.20 -16.89 -5.56
C THR A 77 -2.77 -16.69 -6.06
N VAL A 78 -2.51 -15.56 -6.71
CA VAL A 78 -1.19 -15.16 -7.24
C VAL A 78 -0.84 -13.73 -6.85
N ALA A 79 0.42 -13.37 -7.01
CA ALA A 79 0.85 -11.99 -6.81
C ALA A 79 0.27 -11.07 -7.90
N ASN A 80 -0.21 -9.89 -7.51
CA ASN A 80 -0.76 -8.89 -8.40
C ASN A 80 -0.03 -7.55 -8.26
N THR A 81 0.28 -6.90 -9.38
CA THR A 81 0.87 -5.56 -9.36
C THR A 81 -0.23 -4.53 -9.53
N ILE A 82 -0.37 -3.65 -8.56
CA ILE A 82 -1.31 -2.51 -8.57
C ILE A 82 -0.59 -1.22 -8.94
N ILE A 83 -1.32 -0.33 -9.60
CA ILE A 83 -0.88 1.01 -9.97
C ILE A 83 -1.90 1.98 -9.38
N VAL A 84 -1.50 2.72 -8.36
CA VAL A 84 -2.32 3.76 -7.72
C VAL A 84 -2.00 5.08 -8.36
N SER A 85 -3.02 5.80 -8.80
CA SER A 85 -2.86 7.05 -9.53
C SER A 85 -3.78 8.15 -8.99
N TYR A 86 -3.24 9.36 -8.93
CA TYR A 86 -4.01 10.58 -8.81
C TYR A 86 -4.56 10.93 -10.18
N ASN A 87 -5.86 11.01 -10.30
CA ASN A 87 -6.54 11.41 -11.52
C ASN A 87 -6.93 12.88 -11.42
N ASP A 88 -6.42 13.69 -12.33
CA ASP A 88 -6.79 15.10 -12.48
C ASP A 88 -7.41 15.31 -13.85
N ASN A 89 -8.72 15.34 -13.91
CA ASN A 89 -9.50 15.53 -15.14
C ASN A 89 -9.08 14.58 -16.28
N GLY A 90 -8.92 13.28 -15.97
CA GLY A 90 -8.50 12.25 -16.93
C GLY A 90 -6.98 12.09 -17.06
N THR A 91 -6.19 13.00 -16.53
CA THR A 91 -4.73 12.85 -16.48
C THR A 91 -4.32 12.04 -15.25
N LEU A 92 -3.79 10.85 -15.47
CA LEU A 92 -3.33 9.95 -14.40
C LEU A 92 -1.87 10.27 -14.03
N ARG A 93 -1.64 10.54 -12.75
CA ARG A 93 -0.30 10.68 -12.16
C ARG A 93 -0.09 9.55 -11.18
N GLN A 94 0.88 8.68 -11.48
CA GLN A 94 1.18 7.53 -10.63
C GLN A 94 1.67 7.99 -9.25
N ILE A 95 1.02 7.51 -8.20
CA ILE A 95 1.44 7.67 -6.80
C ILE A 95 2.29 6.48 -6.36
N ALA A 96 1.83 5.27 -6.68
CA ALA A 96 2.52 4.03 -6.32
C ALA A 96 2.35 2.96 -7.40
N LYS A 97 3.36 2.11 -7.53
CA LYS A 97 3.30 0.85 -8.28
C LYS A 97 3.90 -0.22 -7.40
N VAL A 98 3.09 -1.18 -6.98
CA VAL A 98 3.47 -2.15 -5.96
C VAL A 98 3.00 -3.54 -6.39
N THR A 99 3.87 -4.54 -6.23
CA THR A 99 3.49 -5.95 -6.37
C THR A 99 3.12 -6.49 -5.00
N LEU A 100 1.88 -6.92 -4.86
CA LEU A 100 1.33 -7.53 -3.66
C LEU A 100 1.39 -9.05 -3.82
N ALA A 101 2.07 -9.74 -2.91
CA ALA A 101 1.97 -11.19 -2.80
C ALA A 101 0.55 -11.59 -2.36
N VAL A 102 0.27 -12.88 -2.36
CA VAL A 102 -1.02 -13.41 -1.87
C VAL A 102 -1.25 -12.95 -0.42
N ASN A 103 -2.42 -12.39 -0.15
CA ASN A 103 -2.82 -11.83 1.14
C ASN A 103 -2.03 -10.60 1.63
N ASP A 104 -1.17 -10.01 0.80
CA ASP A 104 -0.57 -8.73 1.13
C ASP A 104 -1.59 -7.59 0.99
N THR A 105 -1.42 -6.57 1.82
CA THR A 105 -2.21 -5.33 1.75
C THR A 105 -1.29 -4.12 1.58
N TRP A 106 -1.55 -3.31 0.56
CA TRP A 106 -0.97 -1.99 0.44
C TRP A 106 -1.86 -0.95 1.11
N SER A 107 -1.25 0.01 1.76
CA SER A 107 -1.95 1.19 2.27
C SER A 107 -1.14 2.46 2.01
N THR A 108 -1.76 3.60 2.27
CA THR A 108 -1.07 4.91 2.24
C THR A 108 0.07 5.00 3.25
N ASP A 109 0.12 4.10 4.24
CA ASP A 109 1.15 4.05 5.28
C ASP A 109 2.25 2.99 4.99
N GLY A 110 2.07 2.17 3.96
CA GLY A 110 3.01 1.13 3.54
C GLY A 110 2.34 -0.18 3.14
N THR A 111 3.15 -1.19 2.79
CA THR A 111 2.65 -2.52 2.44
C THR A 111 2.83 -3.46 3.64
N THR A 112 1.77 -4.15 4.01
CA THR A 112 1.81 -5.21 5.01
C THR A 112 1.74 -6.58 4.34
N ASP A 113 2.43 -7.56 4.93
CA ASP A 113 2.32 -8.96 4.52
C ASP A 113 1.07 -9.63 5.13
N SER A 114 0.88 -10.91 4.82
CA SER A 114 -0.24 -11.73 5.33
C SER A 114 -0.25 -11.89 6.86
N SER A 115 0.84 -11.57 7.56
CA SER A 115 0.93 -11.58 9.02
C SER A 115 0.62 -10.22 9.65
N GLY A 116 0.35 -9.19 8.83
CA GLY A 116 0.13 -7.82 9.27
C GLY A 116 1.42 -7.04 9.55
N SER A 117 2.58 -7.60 9.21
CA SER A 117 3.87 -6.91 9.37
C SER A 117 4.14 -5.98 8.20
N LEU A 118 4.62 -4.77 8.48
CA LEU A 118 5.05 -3.84 7.44
C LEU A 118 6.21 -4.42 6.64
N LYS A 119 6.05 -4.52 5.32
CA LYS A 119 7.14 -4.83 4.41
C LYS A 119 8.02 -3.60 4.27
N THR A 120 9.23 -3.69 4.77
CA THR A 120 10.25 -2.67 4.50
C THR A 120 10.61 -2.69 3.02
N VAL A 121 10.59 -1.52 2.37
CA VAL A 121 11.01 -1.38 0.98
C VAL A 121 12.50 -1.72 0.90
N SER A 122 12.81 -2.69 0.03
CA SER A 122 14.17 -3.14 -0.29
C SER A 122 15.03 -3.68 0.85
N GLY A 123 14.83 -4.95 1.21
CA GLY A 123 15.90 -5.84 1.67
C GLY A 123 16.73 -5.45 2.90
N LEU A 124 16.40 -4.36 3.56
CA LEU A 124 17.03 -3.99 4.82
C LEU A 124 16.35 -4.76 5.94
N VAL A 125 16.94 -5.88 6.31
CA VAL A 125 16.55 -6.60 7.51
C VAL A 125 16.94 -5.75 8.71
N ASN A 126 15.96 -5.43 9.57
CA ASN A 126 16.25 -4.80 10.86
C ASN A 126 16.99 -5.81 11.74
N LEU A 127 18.31 -5.67 11.83
CA LEU A 127 19.18 -6.57 12.58
C LEU A 127 18.99 -6.49 14.10
N THR A 128 18.22 -5.50 14.59
CA THR A 128 18.00 -5.35 16.04
C THR A 128 16.84 -6.17 16.58
N SER A 129 15.89 -6.57 15.74
CA SER A 129 14.70 -7.32 16.19
C SER A 129 14.23 -8.43 15.24
N GLY A 130 14.80 -8.54 14.05
CA GLY A 130 14.31 -9.45 13.01
C GLY A 130 15.21 -10.64 12.68
N VAL A 131 16.32 -10.83 13.39
CA VAL A 131 17.23 -11.95 13.11
C VAL A 131 17.18 -12.96 14.24
N THR A 132 16.53 -14.09 13.98
CA THR A 132 16.62 -15.28 14.83
C THR A 132 17.54 -16.29 14.14
N GLY A 133 18.66 -16.62 14.79
CA GLY A 133 19.61 -17.59 14.27
C GLY A 133 20.99 -17.00 13.94
N ILE A 134 21.76 -17.76 13.19
CA ILE A 134 23.15 -17.41 12.82
C ILE A 134 23.13 -16.55 11.56
N LEU A 135 23.63 -15.31 11.64
CA LEU A 135 23.83 -14.48 10.45
C LEU A 135 25.01 -15.06 9.64
N PRO A 136 24.86 -15.37 8.34
CA PRO A 136 25.94 -15.87 7.51
C PRO A 136 27.13 -14.90 7.49
N ILE A 137 28.34 -15.45 7.45
CA ILE A 137 29.60 -14.66 7.40
C ILE A 137 29.61 -13.69 6.20
N ALA A 138 29.04 -14.12 5.07
CA ALA A 138 28.91 -13.28 3.87
C ALA A 138 28.08 -11.99 4.11
N ASN A 139 27.25 -11.95 5.16
CA ASN A 139 26.42 -10.82 5.55
C ASN A 139 26.93 -10.12 6.83
N GLY A 140 28.18 -10.34 7.20
CA GLY A 140 28.82 -9.73 8.37
C GLY A 140 28.59 -10.48 9.68
N GLY A 141 28.02 -11.67 9.63
CA GLY A 141 27.87 -12.53 10.80
C GLY A 141 29.18 -13.25 11.18
N THR A 142 29.30 -13.69 12.43
CA THR A 142 30.45 -14.45 12.90
C THR A 142 30.36 -15.95 12.52
N GLY A 143 29.23 -16.39 11.96
CA GLY A 143 28.97 -17.79 11.61
C GLY A 143 28.77 -18.72 12.82
N THR A 144 28.65 -18.16 14.01
CA THR A 144 28.45 -18.95 15.25
C THR A 144 27.23 -18.43 16.01
N ALA A 145 26.52 -19.36 16.69
CA ALA A 145 25.35 -19.00 17.52
C ALA A 145 25.74 -18.23 18.80
N TYR A 146 27.00 -18.25 19.15
CA TYR A 146 27.55 -17.47 20.25
C TYR A 146 28.38 -16.34 19.69
N GLY A 147 28.13 -15.12 20.15
CA GLY A 147 28.94 -13.97 19.79
C GLY A 147 30.43 -14.31 19.92
N ALA A 148 31.28 -13.73 19.10
CA ALA A 148 32.70 -13.94 19.17
C ALA A 148 33.17 -13.73 20.61
N ASN A 149 33.44 -14.79 21.31
CA ASN A 149 34.29 -14.72 22.49
C ASN A 149 35.60 -14.18 21.97
N GLY A 150 35.96 -12.96 22.39
CA GLY A 150 37.21 -12.34 22.02
C GLY A 150 38.32 -13.38 22.18
N GLY A 151 39.04 -13.64 21.09
CA GLY A 151 40.13 -14.58 21.12
C GLY A 151 41.06 -14.17 22.24
N THR A 152 41.32 -15.10 23.15
CA THR A 152 42.47 -15.00 24.04
C THR A 152 43.69 -15.09 23.17
N PHE A 153 44.46 -14.02 23.10
CA PHE A 153 45.78 -13.99 22.54
C PHE A 153 46.75 -14.62 23.53
#